data_2bebe5fb91090da02df9820684c2f0de
#
_entry.id   2bebe5fb91090da02df9820684c2f0de
#
_cell.length_a   1.000
_cell.length_b   1.000
_cell.length_c   1.000
_cell.angle_alpha   90.00
_cell.angle_beta   90.00
_cell.angle_gamma   90.00
#
_symmetry.space_group_name_H-M   'P 1'
#
loop_
_entity.id
_entity.type
_entity.pdbx_description
1 polymer ?
#
loop_
_entity_poly.entity_id
_entity_poly.type
_entity_poly.pdbx_seq_one_letter_code
_entity_poly.pdbx_strand_id
1 'polypeptide(L)'
;MEIIETDVAIIGGGPAGCTCALYTSRSNLNTVIIDKNPSVGALAITHQIANYPGVPVDISGEKLLTLMREQAVQYGTDYRRAQVFGIDVAEDWKTVYTPEGTFKAKALVLASGAMGRPASFKGEADFLGKGVSYCATCDGAFYKNREVAVVGANKEAIEEATVLTKFASTVHWITSSDPKSDNEEAMELMDSSNIKHWSRTRLLEIKGNDMGVNGVVVKNKQEEGPINLDLDGVFAVSYTHLRAHET
;
A
#
# COMPACT_ATOMS: atom_id res chain seq x y z
N MET A 1 13.49 18.97 27.36
CA MET A 1 12.53 18.12 26.62
C MET A 1 11.93 17.16 27.62
N GLU A 2 10.63 17.00 27.59
CA GLU A 2 9.91 16.08 28.50
C GLU A 2 10.33 14.63 28.20
N ILE A 3 10.59 13.84 29.23
CA ILE A 3 10.85 12.41 29.13
C ILE A 3 9.62 11.68 29.63
N ILE A 4 9.02 10.87 28.76
CA ILE A 4 7.83 10.07 29.06
C ILE A 4 8.26 8.61 29.14
N GLU A 5 8.11 8.00 30.31
CA GLU A 5 8.40 6.55 30.51
C GLU A 5 7.14 5.73 30.28
N THR A 6 7.29 4.60 29.59
CA THR A 6 6.19 3.68 29.25
C THR A 6 6.69 2.24 29.24
N ASP A 7 5.80 1.26 29.23
CA ASP A 7 6.20 -0.14 29.08
C ASP A 7 6.42 -0.47 27.60
N VAL A 8 5.53 0.00 26.72
CA VAL A 8 5.58 -0.29 25.28
C VAL A 8 5.43 0.99 24.47
N ALA A 9 6.40 1.29 23.62
CA ALA A 9 6.30 2.31 22.59
C ALA A 9 6.08 1.65 21.21
N ILE A 10 5.09 2.14 20.46
CA ILE A 10 4.72 1.63 19.14
C ILE A 10 4.87 2.77 18.13
N ILE A 11 5.71 2.58 17.13
CA ILE A 11 5.90 3.56 16.06
C ILE A 11 4.99 3.18 14.88
N GLY A 12 3.98 3.98 14.63
CA GLY A 12 2.97 3.82 13.58
C GLY A 12 1.61 3.38 14.11
N GLY A 13 0.59 4.17 13.80
CA GLY A 13 -0.82 3.99 14.20
C GLY A 13 -1.68 3.31 13.13
N GLY A 14 -1.09 2.49 12.27
CA GLY A 14 -1.81 1.64 11.33
C GLY A 14 -2.47 0.44 12.01
N PRO A 15 -3.11 -0.49 11.25
CA PRO A 15 -3.79 -1.66 11.80
C PRO A 15 -2.91 -2.49 12.74
N ALA A 16 -1.64 -2.71 12.37
CA ALA A 16 -0.70 -3.47 13.19
C ALA A 16 -0.41 -2.78 14.53
N GLY A 17 -0.13 -1.47 14.50
CA GLY A 17 0.14 -0.70 15.71
C GLY A 17 -1.07 -0.59 16.61
N CYS A 18 -2.25 -0.28 16.07
CA CYS A 18 -3.49 -0.22 16.85
C CYS A 18 -3.86 -1.56 17.45
N THR A 19 -3.69 -2.66 16.71
CA THR A 19 -3.95 -4.02 17.24
C THR A 19 -2.97 -4.37 18.35
N CYS A 20 -1.67 -4.11 18.16
CA CYS A 20 -0.67 -4.32 19.19
C CYS A 20 -1.01 -3.52 20.47
N ALA A 21 -1.30 -2.23 20.31
CA ALA A 21 -1.65 -1.35 21.42
C ALA A 21 -2.90 -1.80 22.17
N LEU A 22 -3.93 -2.26 21.45
CA LEU A 22 -5.13 -2.81 22.05
C LEU A 22 -4.78 -3.95 23.03
N TYR A 23 -3.95 -4.90 22.61
CA TYR A 23 -3.63 -6.05 23.46
C TYR A 23 -2.64 -5.70 24.59
N THR A 24 -1.66 -4.84 24.36
CA THR A 24 -0.72 -4.42 25.41
C THR A 24 -1.44 -3.60 26.49
N SER A 25 -2.33 -2.68 26.11
CA SER A 25 -3.14 -1.92 27.07
C SER A 25 -4.13 -2.81 27.83
N ARG A 26 -4.76 -3.77 27.17
CA ARG A 26 -5.62 -4.78 27.84
C ARG A 26 -4.85 -5.65 28.81
N SER A 27 -3.56 -5.83 28.59
CA SER A 27 -2.65 -6.53 29.52
C SER A 27 -2.12 -5.62 30.64
N ASN A 28 -2.72 -4.43 30.80
CA ASN A 28 -2.37 -3.46 31.82
C ASN A 28 -0.93 -2.93 31.70
N LEU A 29 -0.39 -2.87 30.47
CA LEU A 29 0.88 -2.23 30.19
C LEU A 29 0.64 -0.77 29.76
N ASN A 30 1.44 0.15 30.30
CA ASN A 30 1.47 1.53 29.80
C ASN A 30 1.96 1.52 28.36
N THR A 31 1.08 1.85 27.43
CA THR A 31 1.34 1.77 25.99
C THR A 31 1.15 3.11 25.32
N VAL A 32 2.11 3.52 24.49
CA VAL A 32 2.00 4.70 23.64
C VAL A 32 2.11 4.31 22.17
N ILE A 33 1.22 4.86 21.34
CA ILE A 33 1.38 4.88 19.88
C ILE A 33 1.93 6.26 19.50
N ILE A 34 3.00 6.28 18.71
CA ILE A 34 3.58 7.49 18.14
C ILE A 34 3.38 7.43 16.63
N ASP A 35 2.54 8.31 16.10
CA ASP A 35 2.15 8.32 14.70
C ASP A 35 2.22 9.73 14.11
N LYS A 36 2.89 9.86 12.98
CA LYS A 36 3.04 11.15 12.29
C LYS A 36 1.70 11.70 11.78
N ASN A 37 0.88 10.85 11.17
CA ASN A 37 -0.36 11.25 10.54
C ASN A 37 -1.38 10.11 10.46
N PRO A 38 -2.47 10.18 11.24
CA PRO A 38 -3.50 9.14 11.30
C PRO A 38 -4.31 8.96 10.00
N SER A 39 -4.22 9.91 9.07
CA SER A 39 -4.93 9.87 7.79
C SER A 39 -4.06 9.35 6.65
N VAL A 40 -2.85 8.90 6.94
CA VAL A 40 -1.90 8.37 5.96
C VAL A 40 -1.60 6.91 6.28
N GLY A 41 -1.36 6.12 5.26
CA GLY A 41 -1.08 4.69 5.38
C GLY A 41 -2.01 3.87 4.49
N ALA A 42 -1.62 2.64 4.19
CA ALA A 42 -2.31 1.79 3.21
C ALA A 42 -3.82 1.64 3.51
N LEU A 43 -4.18 1.39 4.78
CA LEU A 43 -5.59 1.27 5.15
C LEU A 43 -6.31 2.62 5.07
N ALA A 44 -5.71 3.69 5.59
CA ALA A 44 -6.37 5.01 5.68
C ALA A 44 -6.79 5.56 4.31
N ILE A 45 -6.02 5.29 3.25
CA ILE A 45 -6.30 5.75 1.89
C ILE A 45 -7.21 4.82 1.08
N THR A 46 -7.54 3.62 1.61
CA THR A 46 -8.39 2.66 0.91
C THR A 46 -9.84 3.12 0.97
N HIS A 47 -10.46 3.29 -0.20
CA HIS A 47 -11.82 3.83 -0.31
C HIS A 47 -12.88 2.88 0.29
N GLN A 48 -12.75 1.58 0.07
CA GLN A 48 -13.70 0.57 0.52
C GLN A 48 -12.99 -0.69 1.00
N ILE A 49 -13.44 -1.24 2.12
CA ILE A 49 -12.96 -2.50 2.68
C ILE A 49 -14.08 -3.54 2.60
N ALA A 50 -13.91 -4.55 1.75
CA ALA A 50 -14.88 -5.62 1.56
C ALA A 50 -14.40 -6.99 2.09
N ASN A 51 -13.15 -7.09 2.53
CA ASN A 51 -12.44 -8.32 2.90
C ASN A 51 -12.02 -8.40 4.37
N TYR A 52 -12.56 -7.53 5.24
CA TYR A 52 -12.31 -7.58 6.68
C TYR A 52 -13.57 -8.12 7.40
N PRO A 53 -13.53 -9.36 7.95
CA PRO A 53 -14.69 -9.95 8.60
C PRO A 53 -15.17 -9.15 9.81
N GLY A 54 -16.47 -9.01 9.97
CA GLY A 54 -17.09 -8.35 11.13
C GLY A 54 -17.30 -6.85 10.98
N VAL A 55 -17.00 -6.27 9.82
CA VAL A 55 -17.32 -4.86 9.53
C VAL A 55 -18.30 -4.76 8.33
N PRO A 56 -19.06 -3.64 8.20
CA PRO A 56 -19.90 -3.40 7.02
C PRO A 56 -19.05 -3.38 5.74
N VAL A 57 -19.57 -3.96 4.65
CA VAL A 57 -18.87 -4.09 3.36
C VAL A 57 -18.64 -2.77 2.62
N ASP A 58 -19.25 -1.69 3.07
CA ASP A 58 -19.12 -0.33 2.54
C ASP A 58 -18.27 0.58 3.42
N ILE A 59 -17.60 0.03 4.44
CA ILE A 59 -16.73 0.82 5.32
C ILE A 59 -15.49 1.29 4.57
N SER A 60 -15.12 2.57 4.73
CA SER A 60 -13.83 3.05 4.25
C SER A 60 -12.69 2.58 5.16
N GLY A 61 -11.49 2.49 4.59
CA GLY A 61 -10.31 2.14 5.37
C GLY A 61 -9.99 3.18 6.45
N GLU A 62 -10.22 4.47 6.19
CA GLU A 62 -10.09 5.54 7.19
C GLU A 62 -11.02 5.31 8.38
N LYS A 63 -12.29 4.98 8.12
CA LYS A 63 -13.28 4.71 9.18
C LYS A 63 -12.91 3.47 9.97
N LEU A 64 -12.48 2.39 9.30
CA LEU A 64 -12.03 1.18 9.97
C LEU A 64 -10.80 1.45 10.85
N LEU A 65 -9.81 2.19 10.35
CA LEU A 65 -8.63 2.55 11.13
C LEU A 65 -8.98 3.43 12.34
N THR A 66 -9.93 4.34 12.18
CA THR A 66 -10.43 5.16 13.29
C THR A 66 -11.05 4.29 14.38
N LEU A 67 -11.88 3.30 14.02
CA LEU A 67 -12.46 2.36 14.99
C LEU A 67 -11.39 1.55 15.72
N MET A 68 -10.36 1.07 15.00
CA MET A 68 -9.25 0.33 15.62
C MET A 68 -8.48 1.20 16.63
N ARG A 69 -8.22 2.45 16.30
CA ARG A 69 -7.54 3.41 17.17
C ARG A 69 -8.38 3.74 18.41
N GLU A 70 -9.65 4.06 18.21
CA GLU A 70 -10.58 4.36 19.31
C GLU A 70 -10.68 3.18 20.28
N GLN A 71 -10.72 1.96 19.76
CA GLN A 71 -10.74 0.76 20.58
C GLN A 71 -9.46 0.62 21.42
N ALA A 72 -8.28 0.87 20.85
CA ALA A 72 -7.02 0.84 21.60
C ALA A 72 -6.99 1.94 22.69
N VAL A 73 -7.40 3.17 22.36
CA VAL A 73 -7.47 4.30 23.30
C VAL A 73 -8.47 4.03 24.42
N GLN A 74 -9.60 3.40 24.14
CA GLN A 74 -10.59 3.02 25.16
C GLN A 74 -10.01 2.11 26.25
N TYR A 75 -8.99 1.31 25.94
CA TYR A 75 -8.29 0.47 26.90
C TYR A 75 -7.04 1.12 27.51
N GLY A 76 -6.84 2.42 27.31
CA GLY A 76 -5.79 3.21 27.97
C GLY A 76 -4.53 3.44 27.13
N THR A 77 -4.53 3.11 25.84
CA THR A 77 -3.43 3.49 24.95
C THR A 77 -3.31 5.01 24.85
N ASP A 78 -2.13 5.57 25.09
CA ASP A 78 -1.81 6.95 24.81
C ASP A 78 -1.47 7.09 23.32
N TYR A 79 -2.28 7.85 22.57
CA TYR A 79 -2.05 8.08 21.16
C TYR A 79 -1.45 9.48 20.93
N ARG A 80 -0.20 9.52 20.47
CA ARG A 80 0.54 10.76 20.22
C ARG A 80 0.78 10.97 18.73
N ARG A 81 0.32 12.14 18.26
CA ARG A 81 0.62 12.58 16.90
C ARG A 81 1.99 13.27 16.91
N ALA A 82 3.04 12.54 16.52
CA ALA A 82 4.40 13.03 16.49
C ALA A 82 5.22 12.34 15.40
N GLN A 83 6.17 13.07 14.84
CA GLN A 83 7.13 12.52 13.89
C GLN A 83 8.35 11.98 14.63
N VAL A 84 8.62 10.68 14.51
CA VAL A 84 9.85 10.08 15.00
C VAL A 84 11.00 10.45 14.04
N PHE A 85 12.07 10.97 14.57
CA PHE A 85 13.29 11.30 13.82
C PHE A 85 14.51 10.47 14.25
N GLY A 86 14.41 9.72 15.35
CA GLY A 86 15.46 8.85 15.82
C GLY A 86 14.97 7.84 16.84
N ILE A 87 15.68 6.73 16.91
CA ILE A 87 15.53 5.71 17.94
C ILE A 87 16.91 5.32 18.47
N ASP A 88 16.97 4.95 19.76
CA ASP A 88 18.13 4.34 20.37
C ASP A 88 17.69 3.06 21.07
N VAL A 89 18.40 1.96 20.82
CA VAL A 89 18.05 0.63 21.33
C VAL A 89 19.17 0.16 22.24
N ALA A 90 19.10 0.59 23.51
CA ALA A 90 19.95 0.09 24.57
C ALA A 90 19.36 -1.18 25.21
N GLU A 91 20.15 -1.84 26.04
CA GLU A 91 19.80 -3.14 26.64
C GLU A 91 18.54 -3.03 27.50
N ASP A 92 18.49 -2.07 28.42
CA ASP A 92 17.38 -1.90 29.36
C ASP A 92 16.24 -1.03 28.81
N TRP A 93 16.55 -0.01 28.02
CA TRP A 93 15.61 0.98 27.52
C TRP A 93 15.74 1.22 26.03
N LYS A 94 14.58 1.40 25.40
CA LYS A 94 14.47 1.84 24.01
C LYS A 94 13.97 3.28 24.01
N THR A 95 14.69 4.15 23.36
CA THR A 95 14.39 5.59 23.36
C THR A 95 13.88 6.00 21.99
N VAL A 96 12.77 6.71 21.95
CA VAL A 96 12.19 7.27 20.71
C VAL A 96 12.20 8.78 20.81
N TYR A 97 12.81 9.42 19.82
CA TYR A 97 12.96 10.87 19.77
C TYR A 97 11.94 11.50 18.83
N THR A 98 11.22 12.49 19.35
CA THR A 98 10.26 13.32 18.61
C THR A 98 10.47 14.80 18.93
N PRO A 99 10.00 15.74 18.09
CA PRO A 99 10.07 17.17 18.41
C PRO A 99 9.31 17.53 19.69
N GLU A 100 8.26 16.79 20.01
CA GLU A 100 7.38 17.05 21.16
C GLU A 100 7.92 16.49 22.47
N GLY A 101 8.81 15.49 22.41
CA GLY A 101 9.38 14.86 23.61
C GLY A 101 10.13 13.58 23.31
N THR A 102 10.69 13.00 24.34
CA THR A 102 11.44 11.75 24.30
C THR A 102 10.66 10.67 25.06
N PHE A 103 10.44 9.53 24.39
CA PHE A 103 9.78 8.38 25.01
C PHE A 103 10.81 7.32 25.35
N LYS A 104 10.81 6.86 26.60
CA LYS A 104 11.61 5.72 27.06
C LYS A 104 10.69 4.53 27.32
N ALA A 105 10.94 3.43 26.64
CA ALA A 105 10.12 2.23 26.72
C ALA A 105 10.96 0.99 27.06
N LYS A 106 10.36 0.02 27.74
CA LYS A 106 10.96 -1.31 27.96
C LYS A 106 10.94 -2.13 26.65
N ALA A 107 9.88 -1.98 25.86
CA ALA A 107 9.74 -2.61 24.55
C ALA A 107 9.41 -1.57 23.46
N LEU A 108 9.98 -1.77 22.28
CA LEU A 108 9.72 -0.96 21.09
C LEU A 108 9.15 -1.84 19.99
N VAL A 109 8.04 -1.41 19.40
CA VAL A 109 7.39 -2.06 18.25
C VAL A 109 7.46 -1.12 17.04
N LEU A 110 8.02 -1.61 15.95
CA LEU A 110 8.05 -0.90 14.68
C LEU A 110 6.87 -1.35 13.81
N ALA A 111 5.85 -0.53 13.71
CA ALA A 111 4.63 -0.75 12.92
C ALA A 111 4.46 0.34 11.85
N SER A 112 5.57 0.82 11.28
CA SER A 112 5.64 1.96 10.37
C SER A 112 4.96 1.72 9.01
N GLY A 113 4.59 0.49 8.70
CA GLY A 113 4.01 0.12 7.42
C GLY A 113 5.01 0.16 6.26
N ALA A 114 4.50 -0.08 5.06
CA ALA A 114 5.30 -0.12 3.83
C ALA A 114 5.01 1.06 2.87
N MET A 115 4.21 2.05 3.30
CA MET A 115 3.89 3.22 2.50
C MET A 115 5.07 4.19 2.49
N GLY A 116 5.63 4.43 1.33
CA GLY A 116 6.76 5.35 1.18
C GLY A 116 7.24 5.51 -0.26
N ARG A 117 6.64 4.79 -1.19
CA ARG A 117 6.96 4.96 -2.61
C ARG A 117 6.32 6.26 -3.13
N PRO A 118 7.10 7.21 -3.67
CA PRO A 118 6.51 8.32 -4.41
C PRO A 118 5.78 7.77 -5.63
N ALA A 119 4.69 8.42 -6.04
CA ALA A 119 4.01 8.11 -7.28
C ALA A 119 5.00 8.15 -8.45
N SER A 120 5.00 7.11 -9.27
CA SER A 120 5.93 6.96 -10.40
C SER A 120 5.33 7.44 -11.72
N PHE A 121 4.01 7.56 -11.77
CA PHE A 121 3.27 7.90 -12.98
C PHE A 121 2.38 9.13 -12.75
N LYS A 122 2.23 9.94 -13.79
CA LYS A 122 1.29 11.05 -13.76
C LYS A 122 -0.13 10.52 -13.52
N GLY A 123 -0.89 11.12 -12.59
CA GLY A 123 -2.22 10.68 -12.18
C GLY A 123 -2.25 9.55 -11.15
N GLU A 124 -1.13 8.90 -10.85
CA GLU A 124 -1.09 7.79 -9.90
C GLU A 124 -1.57 8.21 -8.49
N ALA A 125 -1.05 9.33 -8.00
CA ALA A 125 -1.43 9.85 -6.68
C ALA A 125 -2.88 10.35 -6.63
N ASP A 126 -3.37 10.90 -7.74
CA ASP A 126 -4.72 11.49 -7.81
C ASP A 126 -5.81 10.41 -7.75
N PHE A 127 -5.51 9.22 -8.29
CA PHE A 127 -6.45 8.11 -8.38
C PHE A 127 -6.13 6.94 -7.45
N LEU A 128 -5.18 7.09 -6.53
CA LEU A 128 -4.87 6.06 -5.55
C LEU A 128 -6.10 5.78 -4.67
N GLY A 129 -6.53 4.51 -4.64
CA GLY A 129 -7.78 4.08 -3.99
C GLY A 129 -9.06 4.42 -4.77
N LYS A 130 -8.94 5.07 -5.94
CA LYS A 130 -10.04 5.39 -6.86
C LYS A 130 -9.80 4.81 -8.27
N GLY A 131 -9.31 3.58 -8.31
CA GLY A 131 -8.95 2.89 -9.55
C GLY A 131 -7.46 2.60 -9.71
N VAL A 132 -6.58 3.24 -8.94
CA VAL A 132 -5.18 2.83 -8.80
C VAL A 132 -5.03 1.99 -7.54
N SER A 133 -4.43 0.81 -7.68
CA SER A 133 -4.14 -0.14 -6.60
C SER A 133 -2.71 -0.67 -6.70
N TYR A 134 -2.24 -1.25 -5.61
CA TYR A 134 -0.96 -1.95 -5.51
C TYR A 134 -1.13 -3.42 -5.08
N CYS A 135 -2.37 -3.92 -5.01
CA CYS A 135 -2.66 -5.26 -4.50
C CYS A 135 -3.88 -5.88 -5.18
N ALA A 136 -3.66 -6.80 -6.13
CA ALA A 136 -4.75 -7.50 -6.82
C ALA A 136 -5.52 -8.44 -5.89
N THR A 137 -4.86 -9.06 -4.93
CA THR A 137 -5.54 -9.90 -3.93
C THR A 137 -6.50 -9.07 -3.06
N CYS A 138 -6.18 -7.78 -2.81
CA CYS A 138 -7.02 -6.89 -2.03
C CYS A 138 -8.21 -6.38 -2.84
N ASP A 139 -7.97 -5.93 -4.06
CA ASP A 139 -8.90 -5.10 -4.82
C ASP A 139 -9.41 -5.77 -6.11
N GLY A 140 -8.81 -6.89 -6.54
CA GLY A 140 -9.14 -7.53 -7.82
C GLY A 140 -10.61 -7.91 -7.98
N ALA A 141 -11.28 -8.28 -6.89
CA ALA A 141 -12.70 -8.60 -6.91
C ALA A 141 -13.62 -7.44 -7.33
N PHE A 142 -13.19 -6.18 -7.14
CA PHE A 142 -13.94 -4.99 -7.58
C PHE A 142 -13.92 -4.81 -9.10
N TYR A 143 -12.99 -5.48 -9.79
CA TYR A 143 -12.81 -5.38 -11.25
C TYR A 143 -13.40 -6.57 -12.01
N LYS A 144 -14.36 -7.28 -11.40
CA LYS A 144 -15.04 -8.39 -12.06
C LYS A 144 -15.72 -7.93 -13.36
N ASN A 145 -15.35 -8.59 -14.48
CA ASN A 145 -15.81 -8.28 -15.83
C ASN A 145 -15.42 -6.87 -16.34
N ARG A 146 -14.36 -6.26 -15.77
CA ARG A 146 -13.83 -4.96 -16.19
C ARG A 146 -12.47 -5.11 -16.85
N GLU A 147 -12.01 -4.07 -17.53
CA GLU A 147 -10.67 -4.01 -18.10
C GLU A 147 -9.72 -3.31 -17.12
N VAL A 148 -8.54 -3.90 -16.90
CA VAL A 148 -7.52 -3.36 -15.99
C VAL A 148 -6.14 -3.39 -16.61
N ALA A 149 -5.23 -2.55 -16.13
CA ALA A 149 -3.81 -2.61 -16.48
C ALA A 149 -2.97 -3.07 -15.29
N VAL A 150 -1.95 -3.88 -15.57
CA VAL A 150 -0.86 -4.18 -14.64
C VAL A 150 0.43 -3.64 -15.23
N VAL A 151 1.18 -2.85 -14.45
CA VAL A 151 2.41 -2.21 -14.90
C VAL A 151 3.60 -2.78 -14.16
N GLY A 152 4.49 -3.45 -14.87
CA GLY A 152 5.71 -4.04 -14.33
C GLY A 152 6.06 -5.36 -15.01
N ALA A 153 7.36 -5.74 -14.89
CA ALA A 153 7.90 -6.97 -15.46
C ALA A 153 8.59 -7.85 -14.39
N ASN A 154 8.49 -7.46 -13.11
CA ASN A 154 9.02 -8.22 -11.98
C ASN A 154 8.05 -9.34 -11.60
N LYS A 155 8.54 -10.26 -10.76
CA LYS A 155 7.76 -11.41 -10.29
C LYS A 155 6.41 -10.99 -9.69
N GLU A 156 6.41 -9.96 -8.89
CA GLU A 156 5.23 -9.41 -8.22
C GLU A 156 4.15 -8.93 -9.21
N ALA A 157 4.57 -8.25 -10.30
CA ALA A 157 3.65 -7.84 -11.36
C ALA A 157 3.02 -9.03 -12.10
N ILE A 158 3.78 -10.12 -12.29
CA ILE A 158 3.28 -11.37 -12.89
C ILE A 158 2.25 -12.02 -11.97
N GLU A 159 2.54 -12.13 -10.68
CA GLU A 159 1.64 -12.67 -9.67
C GLU A 159 0.33 -11.87 -9.59
N GLU A 160 0.42 -10.53 -9.55
CA GLU A 160 -0.73 -9.63 -9.54
C GLU A 160 -1.57 -9.76 -10.83
N ALA A 161 -0.93 -9.80 -11.99
CA ALA A 161 -1.62 -10.01 -13.27
C ALA A 161 -2.33 -11.37 -13.30
N THR A 162 -1.67 -12.42 -12.82
CA THR A 162 -2.25 -13.76 -12.73
C THR A 162 -3.48 -13.80 -11.80
N VAL A 163 -3.45 -13.08 -10.69
CA VAL A 163 -4.62 -12.95 -9.82
C VAL A 163 -5.77 -12.25 -10.55
N LEU A 164 -5.47 -11.17 -11.28
CA LEU A 164 -6.47 -10.38 -11.99
C LEU A 164 -7.14 -11.11 -13.15
N THR A 165 -6.47 -12.08 -13.79
CA THR A 165 -7.09 -12.91 -14.84
C THR A 165 -8.32 -13.67 -14.34
N LYS A 166 -8.44 -13.91 -13.02
CA LYS A 166 -9.58 -14.60 -12.41
C LYS A 166 -10.83 -13.71 -12.28
N PHE A 167 -10.67 -12.40 -12.41
CA PHE A 167 -11.74 -11.43 -12.19
C PHE A 167 -12.03 -10.57 -13.43
N ALA A 168 -10.99 -9.97 -14.00
CA ALA A 168 -11.10 -9.02 -15.09
C ALA A 168 -11.49 -9.68 -16.41
N SER A 169 -12.23 -8.96 -17.26
CA SER A 169 -12.49 -9.39 -18.63
C SER A 169 -11.25 -9.29 -19.52
N THR A 170 -10.41 -8.29 -19.27
CA THR A 170 -9.14 -8.08 -19.95
C THR A 170 -8.12 -7.53 -18.97
N VAL A 171 -6.92 -8.10 -18.97
CA VAL A 171 -5.76 -7.60 -18.23
C VAL A 171 -4.72 -7.11 -19.23
N HIS A 172 -4.51 -5.81 -19.30
CA HIS A 172 -3.46 -5.17 -20.10
C HIS A 172 -2.15 -5.23 -19.33
N TRP A 173 -1.30 -6.19 -19.63
CA TRP A 173 0.00 -6.31 -18.98
C TRP A 173 1.04 -5.45 -19.72
N ILE A 174 1.46 -4.35 -19.08
CA ILE A 174 2.33 -3.33 -19.66
C ILE A 174 3.76 -3.51 -19.15
N THR A 175 4.68 -3.83 -20.06
CA THR A 175 6.10 -4.07 -19.73
C THR A 175 7.04 -3.22 -20.58
N SER A 176 8.11 -2.71 -19.97
CA SER A 176 9.12 -1.90 -20.66
C SER A 176 10.05 -2.71 -21.57
N SER A 177 10.08 -4.02 -21.42
CA SER A 177 10.86 -5.01 -22.17
C SER A 177 10.08 -6.31 -22.29
N ASP A 178 10.46 -7.16 -23.22
CA ASP A 178 9.92 -8.50 -23.31
C ASP A 178 10.31 -9.31 -22.06
N PRO A 179 9.41 -10.18 -21.54
CA PRO A 179 9.79 -11.16 -20.52
C PRO A 179 10.89 -12.08 -21.06
N LYS A 180 11.75 -12.55 -20.18
CA LYS A 180 12.74 -13.54 -20.57
C LYS A 180 12.04 -14.87 -20.88
N SER A 181 12.51 -15.57 -21.89
CA SER A 181 11.95 -16.87 -22.33
C SER A 181 12.10 -18.01 -21.30
N ASP A 182 12.99 -17.84 -20.32
CA ASP A 182 13.21 -18.77 -19.21
C ASP A 182 12.30 -18.46 -17.98
N ASN A 183 11.47 -17.43 -18.06
CA ASN A 183 10.49 -17.10 -17.03
C ASN A 183 9.19 -17.85 -17.31
N GLU A 184 9.07 -19.07 -16.74
CA GLU A 184 7.91 -19.94 -16.93
C GLU A 184 6.60 -19.28 -16.49
N GLU A 185 6.58 -18.55 -15.36
CA GLU A 185 5.39 -17.85 -14.84
C GLU A 185 4.90 -16.77 -15.82
N ALA A 186 5.83 -16.03 -16.44
CA ALA A 186 5.48 -15.02 -17.44
C ALA A 186 4.94 -15.64 -18.74
N MET A 187 5.50 -16.77 -19.16
CA MET A 187 5.03 -17.47 -20.35
C MET A 187 3.64 -18.06 -20.14
N GLU A 188 3.39 -18.67 -18.97
CA GLU A 188 2.08 -19.19 -18.59
C GLU A 188 1.02 -18.06 -18.52
N LEU A 189 1.40 -16.90 -17.97
CA LEU A 189 0.53 -15.72 -17.95
C LEU A 189 0.14 -15.28 -19.37
N MET A 190 1.09 -15.26 -20.31
CA MET A 190 0.85 -14.85 -21.69
C MET A 190 -0.09 -15.79 -22.45
N ASP A 191 -0.19 -17.05 -22.03
CA ASP A 191 -1.10 -18.04 -22.63
C ASP A 191 -2.55 -17.86 -22.12
N SER A 192 -2.77 -17.03 -21.12
CA SER A 192 -4.11 -16.77 -20.60
C SER A 192 -4.96 -16.00 -21.61
N SER A 193 -6.19 -16.43 -21.83
CA SER A 193 -7.09 -15.95 -22.90
C SER A 193 -7.51 -14.47 -22.76
N ASN A 194 -7.41 -13.90 -21.55
CA ASN A 194 -7.80 -12.52 -21.25
C ASN A 194 -6.61 -11.59 -20.95
N ILE A 195 -5.38 -12.04 -21.23
CA ILE A 195 -4.20 -11.20 -21.19
C ILE A 195 -3.99 -10.50 -22.55
N LYS A 196 -3.74 -9.21 -22.50
CA LYS A 196 -3.19 -8.43 -23.63
C LYS A 196 -1.83 -7.89 -23.22
N HIS A 197 -0.75 -8.55 -23.67
CA HIS A 197 0.60 -8.11 -23.38
C HIS A 197 1.04 -6.94 -24.23
N TRP A 198 1.42 -5.83 -23.58
CA TRP A 198 1.99 -4.63 -24.17
C TRP A 198 3.50 -4.59 -23.93
N SER A 199 4.23 -5.33 -24.74
CA SER A 199 5.69 -5.37 -24.69
C SER A 199 6.31 -4.05 -25.12
N ARG A 200 7.49 -3.72 -24.58
CA ARG A 200 8.28 -2.50 -24.91
C ARG A 200 7.47 -1.21 -24.78
N THR A 201 6.51 -1.22 -23.85
CA THR A 201 5.54 -0.15 -23.65
C THR A 201 5.74 0.45 -22.27
N ARG A 202 5.63 1.77 -22.17
CA ARG A 202 5.69 2.51 -20.92
C ARG A 202 4.37 3.20 -20.64
N LEU A 203 3.93 3.13 -19.41
CA LEU A 203 2.85 3.97 -18.90
C LEU A 203 3.35 5.42 -18.80
N LEU A 204 2.63 6.37 -19.40
CA LEU A 204 2.91 7.80 -19.33
C LEU A 204 2.01 8.51 -18.34
N GLU A 205 0.71 8.22 -18.38
CA GLU A 205 -0.31 8.90 -17.60
C GLU A 205 -1.48 7.98 -17.30
N ILE A 206 -2.00 8.08 -16.09
CA ILE A 206 -3.26 7.49 -15.66
C ILE A 206 -4.32 8.59 -15.75
N LYS A 207 -5.41 8.32 -16.45
CA LYS A 207 -6.52 9.24 -16.66
C LYS A 207 -7.75 8.82 -15.84
N GLY A 208 -8.54 9.79 -15.47
CA GLY A 208 -9.77 9.55 -14.74
C GLY A 208 -10.60 10.81 -14.57
N ASN A 209 -11.67 10.68 -13.83
CA ASN A 209 -12.57 11.76 -13.43
C ASN A 209 -12.96 11.59 -11.96
N ASP A 210 -13.99 12.29 -11.50
CA ASP A 210 -14.47 12.23 -10.11
C ASP A 210 -14.91 10.82 -9.69
N MET A 211 -15.24 9.94 -10.65
CA MET A 211 -15.65 8.56 -10.41
C MET A 211 -14.44 7.59 -10.32
N GLY A 212 -13.25 8.05 -10.67
CA GLY A 212 -12.01 7.26 -10.64
C GLY A 212 -11.34 7.11 -11.99
N VAL A 213 -10.47 6.09 -12.11
CA VAL A 213 -9.75 5.78 -13.34
C VAL A 213 -10.71 5.42 -14.47
N ASN A 214 -10.47 5.97 -15.65
CA ASN A 214 -11.20 5.64 -16.89
C ASN A 214 -10.29 5.33 -18.07
N GLY A 215 -8.98 5.33 -17.89
CA GLY A 215 -8.04 4.96 -18.93
C GLY A 215 -6.59 5.32 -18.60
N VAL A 216 -5.71 4.95 -19.52
CA VAL A 216 -4.28 5.25 -19.46
C VAL A 216 -3.75 5.72 -20.81
N VAL A 217 -2.66 6.47 -20.75
CA VAL A 217 -1.84 6.79 -21.91
C VAL A 217 -0.56 5.99 -21.84
N VAL A 218 -0.28 5.24 -22.88
CA VAL A 218 0.94 4.44 -23.01
C VAL A 218 1.74 4.84 -24.23
N LYS A 219 3.03 4.54 -24.23
CA LYS A 219 3.94 4.74 -25.36
C LYS A 219 4.68 3.45 -25.66
N ASN A 220 4.41 2.88 -26.82
CA ASN A 220 5.19 1.77 -27.35
C ASN A 220 6.43 2.31 -28.07
N LYS A 221 7.56 1.62 -27.94
CA LYS A 221 8.82 2.04 -28.59
C LYS A 221 8.79 1.95 -30.11
N GLN A 222 7.90 1.12 -30.66
CA GLN A 222 7.79 0.86 -32.09
C GLN A 222 6.74 1.74 -32.78
N GLU A 223 5.97 2.52 -32.02
CA GLU A 223 4.92 3.38 -32.57
C GLU A 223 5.25 4.86 -32.47
N GLU A 224 4.80 5.67 -33.45
CA GLU A 224 5.14 7.08 -33.51
C GLU A 224 4.44 7.95 -32.47
N GLY A 225 3.27 7.56 -31.96
CA GLY A 225 2.47 8.35 -31.03
C GLY A 225 2.18 7.66 -29.70
N PRO A 226 1.61 8.37 -28.72
CA PRO A 226 1.00 7.77 -27.54
C PRO A 226 -0.32 7.07 -27.90
N ILE A 227 -0.63 5.99 -27.20
CA ILE A 227 -1.84 5.20 -27.37
C ILE A 227 -2.70 5.43 -26.12
N ASN A 228 -3.99 5.69 -26.31
CA ASN A 228 -4.96 5.72 -25.21
C ASN A 228 -5.62 4.35 -25.10
N LEU A 229 -5.71 3.83 -23.87
CA LEU A 229 -6.42 2.60 -23.55
C LEU A 229 -7.50 2.96 -22.54
N ASP A 230 -8.75 2.63 -22.88
CA ASP A 230 -9.89 2.76 -21.95
C ASP A 230 -9.87 1.56 -21.04
N LEU A 231 -9.89 1.79 -19.72
CA LEU A 231 -9.88 0.74 -18.68
C LEU A 231 -10.32 1.31 -17.35
N ASP A 232 -10.73 0.43 -16.44
CA ASP A 232 -11.37 0.80 -15.17
C ASP A 232 -10.39 0.85 -13.98
N GLY A 233 -9.19 0.28 -14.13
CA GLY A 233 -8.23 0.24 -13.02
C GLY A 233 -6.80 -0.03 -13.44
N VAL A 234 -5.87 0.43 -12.61
CA VAL A 234 -4.42 0.28 -12.83
C VAL A 234 -3.77 -0.30 -11.57
N PHE A 235 -3.06 -1.41 -11.74
CA PHE A 235 -2.23 -2.03 -10.71
C PHE A 235 -0.77 -1.68 -10.98
N ALA A 236 -0.26 -0.71 -10.22
CA ALA A 236 1.07 -0.17 -10.40
C ALA A 236 2.09 -0.91 -9.51
N VAL A 237 2.59 -2.05 -9.97
CA VAL A 237 3.46 -2.98 -9.23
C VAL A 237 4.95 -2.83 -9.58
N SER A 238 5.29 -1.81 -10.35
CA SER A 238 6.67 -1.53 -10.75
C SER A 238 7.47 -0.99 -9.57
N TYR A 239 8.09 -1.87 -8.77
CA TYR A 239 9.13 -1.47 -7.84
C TYR A 239 10.42 -1.20 -8.60
N THR A 240 10.83 0.05 -8.67
CA THR A 240 12.26 0.35 -8.78
C THR A 240 12.88 -0.04 -7.44
N HIS A 241 13.51 -1.21 -7.36
CA HIS A 241 14.40 -1.50 -6.25
C HIS A 241 15.42 -0.36 -6.20
N LEU A 242 15.30 0.50 -5.21
CA LEU A 242 16.46 1.25 -4.73
C LEU A 242 17.44 0.16 -4.31
N ARG A 243 18.47 -0.09 -5.12
CA ARG A 243 19.60 -0.87 -4.68
C ARG A 243 20.05 -0.22 -3.38
N ALA A 244 19.92 -0.95 -2.28
CA ALA A 244 20.63 -0.62 -1.07
C ALA A 244 22.08 -0.48 -1.51
N HIS A 245 22.63 0.72 -1.43
CA HIS A 245 24.06 0.90 -1.54
C HIS A 245 24.62 0.16 -0.32
N GLU A 246 25.18 -1.03 -0.57
CA GLU A 246 26.07 -1.67 0.38
C GLU A 246 27.24 -0.69 0.60
N THR A 247 27.24 -0.05 1.76
CA THR A 247 28.40 0.66 2.31
C THR A 247 29.19 -0.29 3.18
#